data_bbbf74cd28e5859c2d6cbee12351173d
#
_entry.id   bbbf74cd28e5859c2d6cbee12351173d
#
_cell.length_a   1.000
_cell.length_b   1.000
_cell.length_c   1.000
_cell.angle_alpha   90.00
_cell.angle_beta   90.00
_cell.angle_gamma   90.00
#
_symmetry.space_group_name_H-M   'P 1'
#
loop_
_entity.id
_entity.type
_entity.pdbx_description
1 polymer ?
#
loop_
_entity_poly.entity_id
_entity_poly.type
_entity_poly.pdbx_seq_one_letter_code
_entity_poly.pdbx_strand_id
1 'polypeptide(L)'
;MKRLIAFSSVGHMGFVMLGISTLTDIGINAAIIGMVAHGVITGLLFFLAGSIQHRYHTREMARLGGNQKIMPMLGGILGFTAMASLGLPGLAGFWGEFMALLGSYNPLPGLSLGVFRTAMVVGAIGTVLTAGYMLWMLQRVNLGEVPAEWKDGEFHDADGFELAAWVPLVLAILAIGIFPKIVFGATDGAVVNPVSYTHLTLPTN
;
A
#
# COMPACT_ATOMS: atom_id res chain seq x y z
N MET A 1 -3.63 6.51 15.02
CA MET A 1 -2.89 6.25 13.78
C MET A 1 -2.58 4.77 13.54
N LYS A 2 -1.85 4.05 14.40
CA LYS A 2 -1.51 2.62 14.20
C LYS A 2 -2.69 1.70 13.85
N ARG A 3 -3.85 1.87 14.49
CA ARG A 3 -5.06 1.08 14.18
C ARG A 3 -5.55 1.31 12.75
N LEU A 4 -5.51 2.56 12.27
CA LEU A 4 -5.89 2.89 10.89
C LEU A 4 -4.96 2.19 9.89
N ILE A 5 -3.63 2.26 10.11
CA ILE A 5 -2.63 1.58 9.27
C ILE A 5 -2.85 0.05 9.31
N ALA A 6 -3.13 -0.53 10.48
CA ALA A 6 -3.40 -1.97 10.59
C ALA A 6 -4.67 -2.39 9.84
N PHE A 7 -5.75 -1.60 9.91
CA PHE A 7 -6.98 -1.90 9.18
C PHE A 7 -6.86 -1.65 7.67
N SER A 8 -6.01 -0.72 7.22
CA SER A 8 -5.74 -0.57 5.79
C SER A 8 -5.14 -1.83 5.17
N SER A 9 -4.36 -2.59 5.94
CA SER A 9 -3.83 -3.89 5.50
C SER A 9 -4.92 -4.87 5.08
N VAL A 10 -6.08 -4.87 5.76
CA VAL A 10 -7.21 -5.74 5.38
C VAL A 10 -7.73 -5.40 3.99
N GLY A 11 -7.83 -4.09 3.67
CA GLY A 11 -8.21 -3.64 2.33
C GLY A 11 -7.22 -4.07 1.25
N HIS A 12 -5.92 -3.83 1.48
CA HIS A 12 -4.87 -4.22 0.51
C HIS A 12 -4.79 -5.74 0.33
N MET A 13 -4.94 -6.53 1.39
CA MET A 13 -5.00 -7.99 1.28
C MET A 13 -6.24 -8.46 0.52
N GLY A 14 -7.33 -7.69 0.53
CA GLY A 14 -8.49 -7.92 -0.32
C GLY A 14 -8.15 -7.91 -1.81
N PHE A 15 -7.31 -6.97 -2.27
CA PHE A 15 -6.82 -6.95 -3.65
C PHE A 15 -5.89 -8.13 -3.97
N VAL A 16 -5.05 -8.55 -3.02
CA VAL A 16 -4.22 -9.75 -3.17
C VAL A 16 -5.09 -10.98 -3.38
N MET A 17 -6.11 -11.17 -2.54
CA MET A 17 -7.05 -12.30 -2.66
C MET A 17 -7.85 -12.23 -3.97
N LEU A 18 -8.30 -11.04 -4.36
CA LEU A 18 -8.99 -10.82 -5.62
C LEU A 18 -8.10 -11.21 -6.81
N GLY A 19 -6.84 -10.78 -6.81
CA GLY A 19 -5.86 -11.12 -7.84
C GLY A 19 -5.67 -12.64 -7.97
N ILE A 20 -5.38 -13.33 -6.86
CA ILE A 20 -5.20 -14.79 -6.84
C ILE A 20 -6.46 -15.50 -7.37
N SER A 21 -7.64 -15.07 -6.96
CA SER A 21 -8.91 -15.74 -7.30
C SER A 21 -9.25 -15.67 -8.79
N THR A 22 -8.65 -14.75 -9.56
CA THR A 22 -8.84 -14.67 -11.01
C THR A 22 -8.22 -15.84 -11.78
N LEU A 23 -7.23 -16.52 -11.17
CA LEU A 23 -6.43 -17.61 -11.75
C LEU A 23 -5.78 -17.23 -13.10
N THR A 24 -5.49 -15.95 -13.30
CA THR A 24 -4.79 -15.42 -14.47
C THR A 24 -3.38 -15.01 -14.12
N ASP A 25 -2.46 -15.02 -15.07
CA ASP A 25 -1.07 -14.55 -14.88
C ASP A 25 -1.04 -13.12 -14.37
N ILE A 26 -1.91 -12.25 -14.91
CA ILE A 26 -2.04 -10.86 -14.48
C ILE A 26 -2.48 -10.77 -13.03
N GLY A 27 -3.48 -11.56 -12.63
CA GLY A 27 -4.00 -11.54 -11.27
C GLY A 27 -3.02 -12.12 -10.24
N ILE A 28 -2.31 -13.19 -10.58
CA ILE A 28 -1.28 -13.79 -9.72
C ILE A 28 -0.10 -12.83 -9.55
N ASN A 29 0.38 -12.23 -10.64
CA ASN A 29 1.43 -11.22 -10.58
C ASN A 29 0.99 -9.98 -9.78
N ALA A 30 -0.29 -9.55 -9.92
CA ALA A 30 -0.86 -8.50 -9.09
C ALA A 30 -0.79 -8.82 -7.60
N ALA A 31 -1.12 -10.05 -7.22
CA ALA A 31 -1.06 -10.49 -5.83
C ALA A 31 0.38 -10.47 -5.29
N ILE A 32 1.34 -10.97 -6.05
CA ILE A 32 2.76 -11.01 -5.63
C ILE A 32 3.31 -9.59 -5.45
N ILE A 33 3.16 -8.73 -6.47
CA ILE A 33 3.66 -7.35 -6.37
C ILE A 33 2.90 -6.58 -5.28
N GLY A 34 1.59 -6.84 -5.11
CA GLY A 34 0.77 -6.27 -4.05
C GLY A 34 1.27 -6.63 -2.66
N MET A 35 1.65 -7.89 -2.41
CA MET A 35 2.22 -8.32 -1.13
C MET A 35 3.57 -7.65 -0.86
N VAL A 36 4.47 -7.59 -1.85
CA VAL A 36 5.78 -6.95 -1.71
C VAL A 36 5.62 -5.46 -1.44
N ALA A 37 4.83 -4.77 -2.26
CA ALA A 37 4.57 -3.34 -2.13
C ALA A 37 3.93 -3.01 -0.76
N HIS A 38 2.93 -3.80 -0.36
CA HIS A 38 2.27 -3.63 0.94
C HIS A 38 3.25 -3.80 2.11
N GLY A 39 4.11 -4.81 2.06
CA GLY A 39 5.12 -5.03 3.10
C GLY A 39 6.05 -3.82 3.27
N VAL A 40 6.56 -3.25 2.17
CA VAL A 40 7.47 -2.10 2.19
C VAL A 40 6.73 -0.83 2.65
N ILE A 41 5.56 -0.53 2.07
CA ILE A 41 4.78 0.68 2.38
C ILE A 41 4.29 0.65 3.82
N THR A 42 3.67 -0.47 4.24
CA THR A 42 3.10 -0.59 5.60
C THR A 42 4.20 -0.65 6.65
N GLY A 43 5.33 -1.29 6.36
CA GLY A 43 6.52 -1.27 7.21
C GLY A 43 6.98 0.15 7.48
N LEU A 44 7.13 0.97 6.43
CA LEU A 44 7.51 2.38 6.57
C LEU A 44 6.46 3.19 7.34
N LEU A 45 5.16 3.00 7.06
CA LEU A 45 4.08 3.66 7.81
C LEU A 45 4.13 3.32 9.32
N PHE A 46 4.46 2.07 9.68
CA PHE A 46 4.59 1.68 11.08
C PHE A 46 5.83 2.27 11.74
N PHE A 47 6.96 2.37 11.05
CA PHE A 47 8.14 3.08 11.55
C PHE A 47 7.81 4.54 11.84
N LEU A 48 7.22 5.26 10.88
CA LEU A 48 6.82 6.66 11.03
C LEU A 48 5.79 6.85 12.16
N ALA A 49 4.80 5.95 12.25
CA ALA A 49 3.84 5.98 13.35
C ALA A 49 4.48 5.68 14.71
N GLY A 50 5.54 4.89 14.73
CA GLY A 50 6.37 4.65 15.92
C GLY A 50 7.12 5.91 16.35
N SER A 51 7.79 6.56 15.41
CA SER A 51 8.55 7.81 15.64
C SER A 51 7.65 8.94 16.11
N ILE A 52 6.47 9.11 15.50
CA ILE A 52 5.48 10.09 15.96
C ILE A 52 5.06 9.77 17.41
N GLN A 53 4.73 8.50 17.69
CA GLN A 53 4.33 8.11 19.04
C GLN A 53 5.46 8.33 20.07
N HIS A 54 6.71 8.11 19.70
CA HIS A 54 7.86 8.32 20.58
C HIS A 54 8.01 9.80 20.96
N ARG A 55 7.74 10.72 20.01
CA ARG A 55 7.85 12.16 20.23
C ARG A 55 6.67 12.76 21.00
N TYR A 56 5.47 12.34 20.67
CA TYR A 56 4.23 12.89 21.27
C TYR A 56 3.72 12.09 22.49
N HIS A 57 4.30 10.93 22.78
CA HIS A 57 3.84 10.01 23.83
C HIS A 57 2.34 9.68 23.77
N THR A 58 1.71 9.89 22.61
CA THR A 58 0.29 9.61 22.38
C THR A 58 0.07 8.85 21.07
N ARG A 59 -1.04 8.10 21.03
CA ARG A 59 -1.54 7.39 19.83
C ARG A 59 -2.80 8.01 19.25
N GLU A 60 -3.32 9.04 19.90
CA GLU A 60 -4.58 9.68 19.53
C GLU A 60 -4.35 10.70 18.43
N MET A 61 -4.89 10.44 17.22
CA MET A 61 -4.77 11.38 16.11
C MET A 61 -5.45 12.72 16.35
N ALA A 62 -6.46 12.76 17.25
CA ALA A 62 -7.14 14.00 17.61
C ALA A 62 -6.22 15.01 18.32
N ARG A 63 -5.15 14.53 18.97
CA ARG A 63 -4.14 15.33 19.68
C ARG A 63 -2.91 15.64 18.84
N LEU A 64 -2.86 15.12 17.58
CA LEU A 64 -1.77 15.34 16.64
C LEU A 64 -2.17 16.39 15.61
N GLY A 65 -1.20 17.12 15.07
CA GLY A 65 -1.41 18.08 14.00
C GLY A 65 -0.13 18.86 13.67
N GLY A 66 -0.05 19.37 12.45
CA GLY A 66 1.04 20.25 12.05
C GLY A 66 2.42 19.61 11.97
N ASN A 67 2.55 18.29 11.91
CA ASN A 67 3.85 17.61 11.84
C ASN A 67 4.74 18.14 10.73
N GLN A 68 4.15 18.49 9.57
CA GLN A 68 4.89 19.05 8.45
C GLN A 68 5.57 20.37 8.80
N LYS A 69 5.02 21.13 9.76
CA LYS A 69 5.57 22.42 10.19
C LYS A 69 6.74 22.28 11.16
N ILE A 70 6.63 21.33 12.10
CA ILE A 70 7.60 21.15 13.19
C ILE A 70 8.64 20.07 12.91
N MET A 71 8.31 19.07 12.09
CA MET A 71 9.17 17.97 11.69
C MET A 71 9.03 17.72 10.18
N PRO A 72 9.57 18.59 9.34
CA PRO A 72 9.34 18.57 7.89
C PRO A 72 9.83 17.30 7.20
N MET A 73 10.94 16.71 7.66
CA MET A 73 11.45 15.46 7.08
C MET A 73 10.52 14.28 7.39
N LEU A 74 10.16 14.10 8.65
CA LEU A 74 9.23 13.06 9.07
C LEU A 74 7.86 13.25 8.41
N GLY A 75 7.34 14.47 8.39
CA GLY A 75 6.08 14.80 7.75
C GLY A 75 6.10 14.58 6.24
N GLY A 76 7.18 14.94 5.57
CA GLY A 76 7.38 14.72 4.14
C GLY A 76 7.38 13.23 3.77
N ILE A 77 8.14 12.41 4.52
CA ILE A 77 8.18 10.97 4.30
C ILE A 77 6.82 10.32 4.63
N LEU A 78 6.12 10.79 5.67
CA LEU A 78 4.77 10.32 5.99
C LEU A 78 3.80 10.62 4.84
N GLY A 79 3.85 11.85 4.30
CA GLY A 79 3.04 12.24 3.14
C GLY A 79 3.32 11.37 1.92
N PHE A 80 4.60 11.19 1.57
CA PHE A 80 5.03 10.31 0.48
C PHE A 80 4.53 8.88 0.66
N THR A 81 4.71 8.31 1.86
CA THR A 81 4.35 6.91 2.13
C THR A 81 2.82 6.70 2.11
N ALA A 82 2.06 7.68 2.60
CA ALA A 82 0.62 7.65 2.49
C ALA A 82 0.16 7.71 1.02
N MET A 83 0.78 8.56 0.19
CA MET A 83 0.50 8.60 -1.26
C MET A 83 0.84 7.29 -1.95
N ALA A 84 1.90 6.60 -1.53
CA ALA A 84 2.22 5.26 -2.02
C ALA A 84 1.14 4.22 -1.62
N SER A 85 0.58 4.35 -0.40
CA SER A 85 -0.52 3.50 0.08
C SER A 85 -1.85 3.78 -0.61
N LEU A 86 -2.04 4.96 -1.21
CA LEU A 86 -3.21 5.30 -2.02
C LEU A 86 -3.19 4.65 -3.42
N GLY A 87 -2.11 4.00 -3.77
CA GLY A 87 -1.96 3.43 -5.11
C GLY A 87 -1.76 4.48 -6.21
N LEU A 88 -1.04 5.58 -5.94
CA LEU A 88 -0.73 6.55 -6.99
C LEU A 88 0.18 5.95 -8.07
N PRO A 89 -0.11 6.19 -9.37
CA PRO A 89 0.76 5.76 -10.46
C PRO A 89 2.20 6.25 -10.27
N GLY A 90 3.17 5.36 -10.49
CA GLY A 90 4.59 5.63 -10.24
C GLY A 90 5.08 5.25 -8.84
N LEU A 91 4.18 4.84 -7.93
CA LEU A 91 4.51 4.29 -6.62
C LEU A 91 4.11 2.82 -6.52
N ALA A 92 4.78 2.09 -5.62
CA ALA A 92 4.66 0.62 -5.56
C ALA A 92 3.23 0.10 -5.37
N GLY A 93 2.38 0.82 -4.61
CA GLY A 93 1.00 0.41 -4.32
C GLY A 93 0.10 0.30 -5.55
N PHE A 94 0.36 1.10 -6.58
CA PHE A 94 -0.46 1.15 -7.79
C PHE A 94 -0.57 -0.21 -8.49
N TRP A 95 0.55 -0.89 -8.69
CA TRP A 95 0.59 -2.08 -9.55
C TRP A 95 -0.26 -3.23 -9.02
N GLY A 96 -0.22 -3.48 -7.70
CA GLY A 96 -0.99 -4.54 -7.07
C GLY A 96 -2.50 -4.34 -7.22
N GLU A 97 -2.98 -3.14 -6.94
CA GLU A 97 -4.41 -2.80 -7.02
C GLU A 97 -4.90 -2.76 -8.46
N PHE A 98 -4.21 -2.02 -9.33
CA PHE A 98 -4.61 -1.86 -10.72
C PHE A 98 -4.65 -3.19 -11.47
N MET A 99 -3.61 -4.01 -11.35
CA MET A 99 -3.55 -5.30 -12.04
C MET A 99 -4.54 -6.32 -11.46
N ALA A 100 -4.86 -6.27 -10.15
CA ALA A 100 -5.90 -7.12 -9.56
C ALA A 100 -7.29 -6.78 -10.14
N LEU A 101 -7.60 -5.49 -10.29
CA LEU A 101 -8.83 -5.05 -10.95
C LEU A 101 -8.85 -5.46 -12.43
N LEU A 102 -7.74 -5.30 -13.15
CA LEU A 102 -7.62 -5.68 -14.55
C LEU A 102 -7.80 -7.20 -14.75
N GLY A 103 -7.16 -8.03 -13.91
CA GLY A 103 -7.34 -9.49 -13.92
C GLY A 103 -8.79 -9.90 -13.62
N SER A 104 -9.48 -9.16 -12.74
CA SER A 104 -10.89 -9.41 -12.41
C SER A 104 -11.86 -9.04 -13.54
N TYR A 105 -11.47 -8.13 -14.43
CA TYR A 105 -12.29 -7.81 -15.60
C TYR A 105 -12.41 -8.98 -16.56
N ASN A 106 -11.35 -9.78 -16.70
CA ASN A 106 -11.30 -10.94 -17.57
C ASN A 106 -10.63 -12.15 -16.85
N PRO A 107 -11.32 -12.80 -15.92
CA PRO A 107 -10.81 -13.95 -15.16
C PRO A 107 -10.65 -15.19 -16.06
N LEU A 108 -10.05 -16.25 -15.54
CA LEU A 108 -9.86 -17.51 -16.27
C LEU A 108 -11.20 -18.01 -16.85
N PRO A 109 -11.21 -18.53 -18.11
CA PRO A 109 -12.39 -19.17 -18.70
C PRO A 109 -12.99 -20.25 -17.79
N GLY A 110 -14.31 -20.24 -17.60
CA GLY A 110 -15.02 -21.13 -16.67
C GLY A 110 -15.38 -20.48 -15.33
N LEU A 111 -14.78 -19.35 -14.99
CA LEU A 111 -15.18 -18.55 -13.83
C LEU A 111 -16.32 -17.57 -14.20
N SER A 112 -17.15 -17.24 -13.21
CA SER A 112 -18.31 -16.35 -13.43
C SER A 112 -17.87 -14.89 -13.66
N LEU A 113 -17.98 -14.42 -14.91
CA LEU A 113 -17.67 -13.02 -15.29
C LEU A 113 -18.47 -12.01 -14.45
N GLY A 114 -19.74 -12.30 -14.18
CA GLY A 114 -20.61 -11.40 -13.40
C GLY A 114 -20.07 -11.18 -11.98
N VAL A 115 -19.68 -12.25 -11.30
CA VAL A 115 -19.11 -12.18 -9.94
C VAL A 115 -17.81 -11.38 -9.93
N PHE A 116 -16.88 -11.68 -10.85
CA PHE A 116 -15.58 -11.00 -10.88
C PHE A 116 -15.68 -9.52 -11.26
N ARG A 117 -16.52 -9.17 -12.20
CA ARG A 117 -16.78 -7.77 -12.57
C ARG A 117 -17.46 -7.00 -11.44
N THR A 118 -18.37 -7.63 -10.71
CA THR A 118 -18.95 -7.02 -9.50
C THR A 118 -17.88 -6.81 -8.43
N ALA A 119 -17.03 -7.81 -8.18
CA ALA A 119 -15.92 -7.71 -7.25
C ALA A 119 -14.91 -6.62 -7.66
N MET A 120 -14.64 -6.48 -8.97
CA MET A 120 -13.83 -5.38 -9.52
C MET A 120 -14.43 -4.00 -9.18
N VAL A 121 -15.73 -3.81 -9.38
CA VAL A 121 -16.41 -2.54 -9.06
C VAL A 121 -16.36 -2.26 -7.56
N VAL A 122 -16.61 -3.26 -6.72
CA VAL A 122 -16.50 -3.14 -5.26
C VAL A 122 -15.06 -2.80 -4.86
N GLY A 123 -14.06 -3.45 -5.47
CA GLY A 123 -12.65 -3.14 -5.27
C GLY A 123 -12.31 -1.69 -5.65
N ALA A 124 -12.77 -1.23 -6.82
CA ALA A 124 -12.55 0.16 -7.25
C ALA A 124 -13.15 1.18 -6.28
N ILE A 125 -14.35 0.92 -5.73
CA ILE A 125 -14.93 1.74 -4.65
C ILE A 125 -14.04 1.66 -3.40
N GLY A 126 -13.50 0.48 -3.08
CA GLY A 126 -12.56 0.28 -1.99
C GLY A 126 -11.30 1.15 -2.11
N THR A 127 -10.74 1.30 -3.32
CA THR A 127 -9.60 2.21 -3.57
C THR A 127 -9.95 3.66 -3.23
N VAL A 128 -11.15 4.13 -3.62
CA VAL A 128 -11.61 5.49 -3.28
C VAL A 128 -11.76 5.67 -1.77
N LEU A 129 -12.28 4.65 -1.06
CA LEU A 129 -12.39 4.70 0.40
C LEU A 129 -11.00 4.71 1.07
N THR A 130 -10.05 3.95 0.53
CA THR A 130 -8.65 3.96 0.98
C THR A 130 -8.05 5.34 0.84
N ALA A 131 -8.24 6.00 -0.31
CA ALA A 131 -7.83 7.38 -0.52
C ALA A 131 -8.47 8.32 0.53
N GLY A 132 -9.75 8.19 0.78
CA GLY A 132 -10.48 9.02 1.75
C GLY A 132 -9.90 8.96 3.15
N TYR A 133 -9.70 7.76 3.73
CA TYR A 133 -9.21 7.67 5.10
C TYR A 133 -7.70 7.97 5.23
N MET A 134 -6.88 7.70 4.21
CA MET A 134 -5.46 8.06 4.23
C MET A 134 -5.26 9.57 4.11
N LEU A 135 -5.97 10.24 3.21
CA LEU A 135 -5.94 11.70 3.10
C LEU A 135 -6.47 12.37 4.38
N TRP A 136 -7.52 11.81 4.98
CA TRP A 136 -8.01 12.27 6.27
C TRP A 136 -6.96 12.12 7.38
N MET A 137 -6.23 11.02 7.41
CA MET A 137 -5.11 10.84 8.33
C MET A 137 -4.03 11.89 8.11
N LEU A 138 -3.62 12.13 6.86
CA LEU A 138 -2.62 13.15 6.53
C LEU A 138 -3.08 14.54 6.93
N GLN A 139 -4.31 14.89 6.61
CA GLN A 139 -4.88 16.19 6.98
C GLN A 139 -4.82 16.42 8.49
N ARG A 140 -5.12 15.39 9.26
CA ARG A 140 -5.25 15.48 10.71
C ARG A 140 -3.91 15.43 11.44
N VAL A 141 -2.98 14.59 10.98
CA VAL A 141 -1.70 14.35 11.67
C VAL A 141 -0.59 15.25 11.10
N ASN A 142 -0.55 15.41 9.80
CA ASN A 142 0.58 16.02 9.10
C ASN A 142 0.36 17.50 8.79
N LEU A 143 -0.84 17.81 8.34
CA LEU A 143 -1.23 19.16 7.96
C LEU A 143 -1.97 19.87 9.11
N GLY A 144 -2.35 21.12 8.88
CA GLY A 144 -3.09 21.91 9.84
C GLY A 144 -2.22 22.65 10.85
N GLU A 145 -2.84 23.08 11.93
CA GLU A 145 -2.17 23.82 13.02
C GLU A 145 -1.62 22.84 14.06
N VAL A 146 -0.48 23.25 14.65
CA VAL A 146 0.07 22.56 15.82
C VAL A 146 -0.86 22.77 17.00
N PRO A 147 -1.37 21.71 17.66
CA PRO A 147 -2.23 21.86 18.83
C PRO A 147 -1.51 22.68 19.93
N ALA A 148 -2.29 23.45 20.70
CA ALA A 148 -1.75 24.32 21.76
C ALA A 148 -0.89 23.54 22.78
N GLU A 149 -1.23 22.27 23.03
CA GLU A 149 -0.52 21.35 23.93
C GLU A 149 0.95 21.14 23.48
N TRP A 150 1.27 21.31 22.20
CA TRP A 150 2.57 21.00 21.61
C TRP A 150 3.33 22.24 21.07
N LYS A 151 2.75 23.45 21.19
CA LYS A 151 3.36 24.67 20.61
C LYS A 151 4.72 25.01 21.21
N ASP A 152 4.88 24.74 22.51
CA ASP A 152 6.10 25.04 23.26
C ASP A 152 7.00 23.80 23.41
N GLY A 153 6.66 22.69 22.76
CA GLY A 153 7.43 21.45 22.80
C GLY A 153 8.66 21.51 21.89
N GLU A 154 9.80 21.07 22.40
CA GLU A 154 11.00 20.86 21.58
C GLU A 154 10.89 19.51 20.87
N PHE A 155 10.57 19.54 19.59
CA PHE A 155 10.53 18.35 18.75
C PHE A 155 11.75 18.28 17.84
N HIS A 156 12.47 17.17 17.91
CA HIS A 156 13.53 16.88 16.97
C HIS A 156 12.96 16.17 15.76
N ASP A 157 13.34 16.60 14.54
CA ASP A 157 12.97 15.93 13.29
C ASP A 157 13.69 14.57 13.18
N ALA A 158 13.54 13.90 12.05
CA ALA A 158 14.16 12.61 11.78
C ALA A 158 15.67 12.63 12.03
N ASP A 159 16.16 11.71 12.83
CA ASP A 159 17.59 11.53 13.08
C ASP A 159 18.26 10.64 12.03
N GLY A 160 19.60 10.54 12.09
CA GLY A 160 20.38 9.76 11.13
C GLY A 160 20.05 8.26 11.14
N PHE A 161 19.71 7.69 12.29
CA PHE A 161 19.32 6.27 12.40
C PHE A 161 17.94 6.02 11.83
N GLU A 162 16.99 6.90 12.09
CA GLU A 162 15.65 6.84 11.51
C GLU A 162 15.72 6.93 9.98
N LEU A 163 16.47 7.91 9.45
CA LEU A 163 16.67 8.05 8.00
C LEU A 163 17.37 6.84 7.39
N ALA A 164 18.37 6.26 8.05
CA ALA A 164 19.01 5.04 7.58
C ALA A 164 18.03 3.85 7.46
N ALA A 165 17.01 3.80 8.31
CA ALA A 165 15.96 2.78 8.24
C ALA A 165 14.88 3.12 7.19
N TRP A 166 14.52 4.40 7.02
CA TRP A 166 13.40 4.80 6.15
C TRP A 166 13.79 4.97 4.69
N VAL A 167 14.97 5.53 4.41
CA VAL A 167 15.42 5.83 3.03
C VAL A 167 15.46 4.58 2.14
N PRO A 168 15.99 3.43 2.59
CA PRO A 168 15.93 2.21 1.77
C PRO A 168 14.50 1.80 1.39
N LEU A 169 13.53 1.96 2.29
CA LEU A 169 12.12 1.65 2.03
C LEU A 169 11.51 2.66 1.05
N VAL A 170 11.82 3.96 1.19
CA VAL A 170 11.41 5.00 0.23
C VAL A 170 11.94 4.68 -1.16
N LEU A 171 13.22 4.34 -1.26
CA LEU A 171 13.85 3.96 -2.53
C LEU A 171 13.23 2.70 -3.12
N ALA A 172 12.91 1.70 -2.30
CA ALA A 172 12.22 0.48 -2.74
C ALA A 172 10.81 0.80 -3.28
N ILE A 173 10.04 1.68 -2.61
CA ILE A 173 8.73 2.12 -3.09
C ILE A 173 8.82 2.77 -4.47
N LEU A 174 9.80 3.65 -4.68
CA LEU A 174 10.04 4.30 -5.96
C LEU A 174 10.51 3.31 -7.02
N ALA A 175 11.48 2.45 -6.67
CA ALA A 175 12.04 1.47 -7.60
C ALA A 175 10.95 0.50 -8.11
N ILE A 176 10.12 -0.05 -7.22
CA ILE A 176 9.01 -0.95 -7.59
C ILE A 176 7.94 -0.18 -8.38
N GLY A 177 7.65 1.07 -7.98
CA GLY A 177 6.63 1.89 -8.64
C GLY A 177 6.98 2.25 -10.08
N ILE A 178 8.24 2.65 -10.34
CA ILE A 178 8.72 3.07 -11.67
C ILE A 178 9.16 1.87 -12.51
N PHE A 179 9.78 0.87 -11.89
CA PHE A 179 10.34 -0.31 -12.56
C PHE A 179 9.74 -1.62 -11.99
N PRO A 180 8.44 -1.89 -12.19
CA PRO A 180 7.78 -3.08 -11.63
C PRO A 180 8.39 -4.39 -12.14
N LYS A 181 9.14 -4.35 -13.24
CA LYS A 181 9.91 -5.49 -13.75
C LYS A 181 10.93 -6.06 -12.76
N ILE A 182 11.34 -5.29 -11.76
CA ILE A 182 12.20 -5.78 -10.67
C ILE A 182 11.52 -6.95 -9.93
N VAL A 183 10.21 -6.86 -9.72
CA VAL A 183 9.43 -7.92 -9.07
C VAL A 183 9.00 -8.95 -10.12
N PHE A 184 8.41 -8.54 -11.24
CA PHE A 184 7.89 -9.45 -12.26
C PHE A 184 8.98 -10.33 -12.87
N GLY A 185 10.17 -9.78 -13.16
CA GLY A 185 11.28 -10.56 -13.72
C GLY A 185 11.77 -11.70 -12.81
N ALA A 186 11.53 -11.58 -11.49
CA ALA A 186 11.83 -12.65 -10.53
C ALA A 186 10.68 -13.69 -10.41
N THR A 187 9.47 -13.33 -10.79
CA THR A 187 8.25 -14.14 -10.56
C THR A 187 7.64 -14.73 -11.82
N ASP A 188 7.83 -14.11 -12.98
CA ASP A 188 7.23 -14.54 -14.26
C ASP A 188 7.49 -16.02 -14.57
N GLY A 189 8.72 -16.48 -14.39
CA GLY A 189 9.07 -17.88 -14.64
C GLY A 189 8.33 -18.87 -13.70
N ALA A 190 8.00 -18.44 -12.49
CA ALA A 190 7.27 -19.25 -11.52
C ALA A 190 5.75 -19.16 -11.72
N VAL A 191 5.24 -18.05 -12.26
CA VAL A 191 3.81 -17.83 -12.50
C VAL A 191 3.35 -18.51 -13.80
N VAL A 192 4.10 -18.41 -14.87
CA VAL A 192 3.74 -18.97 -16.19
C VAL A 192 3.75 -20.51 -16.17
N ASN A 193 4.72 -21.13 -15.49
CA ASN A 193 4.84 -22.59 -15.44
C ASN A 193 3.65 -23.31 -14.77
N PRO A 194 3.18 -22.93 -13.56
CA PRO A 194 2.07 -23.61 -12.92
C PRO A 194 0.75 -23.50 -13.72
N VAL A 195 0.51 -22.34 -14.33
CA VAL A 195 -0.71 -22.11 -15.13
C VAL A 195 -0.71 -23.00 -16.39
N SER A 196 0.43 -23.17 -17.04
CA SER A 196 0.56 -24.05 -18.20
C SER A 196 0.38 -25.54 -17.83
N TYR A 197 0.87 -25.97 -16.65
CA TYR A 197 0.71 -27.35 -16.19
C TYR A 197 -0.73 -27.68 -15.80
N THR A 198 -1.48 -26.76 -15.21
CA THR A 198 -2.89 -26.97 -14.84
C THR A 198 -3.79 -27.10 -16.07
N HIS A 199 -3.46 -26.46 -17.18
CA HIS A 199 -4.19 -26.61 -18.44
C HIS A 199 -3.90 -27.94 -19.17
N LEU A 200 -2.72 -28.54 -18.94
CA LEU A 200 -2.32 -29.80 -19.56
C LEU A 200 -2.83 -31.05 -18.81
N THR A 201 -3.25 -30.92 -17.56
CA THR A 201 -3.64 -32.06 -16.69
C THR A 201 -5.16 -32.23 -16.51
N LEU A 202 -5.99 -31.36 -17.07
CA LEU A 202 -7.43 -31.61 -17.08
C LEU A 202 -7.77 -32.63 -18.16
N PRO A 203 -8.27 -33.82 -17.81
CA PRO A 203 -8.71 -34.78 -18.82
C PRO A 203 -9.88 -34.16 -19.59
N THR A 204 -9.74 -34.10 -20.90
CA THR A 204 -10.86 -33.83 -21.81
C THR A 204 -11.80 -35.03 -21.77
N ASN A 205 -12.84 -34.93 -20.98
CA ASN A 205 -13.99 -35.82 -21.09
C ASN A 205 -15.02 -35.24 -22.05
#